data_fcf2e2317cf0666e252eb34948ad1faf
#
_entry.id   fcf2e2317cf0666e252eb34948ad1faf
#
_cell.length_a   1.000
_cell.length_b   1.000
_cell.length_c   1.000
_cell.angle_alpha   90.00
_cell.angle_beta   90.00
_cell.angle_gamma   90.00
#
_symmetry.space_group_name_H-M   'P 1'
#
loop_
_entity.id
_entity.type
_entity.pdbx_description
1 polymer ?
#
loop_
_entity_poly.entity_id
_entity_poly.type
_entity_poly.pdbx_seq_one_letter_code
_entity_poly.pdbx_strand_id
1 'polypeptide(L)'
;YQIIFFGGFQVINKNQEDITGKFSPLLKELFLLIWMYTFKNNKGISSSKLIEILWYDKPTRSAQNNRSVNITKLKNLIKDVGDCTIDKETGYWKINHNYKALKTDYYEVIQITKNKKNINRDRIDHLIKITQKGPFLSNLDCEWLDSFKQDVADSIIETLINFAESFDFKSDPDFILHL
;
A
#
# COMPACT_ATOMS: atom_id res chain seq x y z
N TYR A 1 6.98 8.47 12.00
CA TYR A 1 5.61 8.35 11.46
C TYR A 1 5.56 7.35 10.32
N GLN A 2 4.42 6.71 10.15
CA GLN A 2 4.32 5.57 9.26
C GLN A 2 2.88 5.30 8.82
N ILE A 3 2.75 4.64 7.67
CA ILE A 3 1.50 4.04 7.22
C ILE A 3 1.71 2.53 7.20
N ILE A 4 0.86 1.80 7.91
CA ILE A 4 0.91 0.35 8.06
C ILE A 4 -0.17 -0.27 7.20
N PHE A 5 0.19 -1.31 6.46
CA PHE A 5 -0.70 -2.09 5.59
C PHE A 5 -0.77 -3.56 6.02
N PHE A 6 0.26 -4.10 6.64
CA PHE A 6 0.27 -5.49 7.13
C PHE A 6 -0.28 -5.58 8.56
N GLY A 7 -1.19 -6.56 8.80
CA GLY A 7 -1.95 -6.67 10.03
C GLY A 7 -3.14 -5.71 10.14
N GLY A 8 -3.33 -4.84 9.13
CA GLY A 8 -4.43 -3.88 9.03
C GLY A 8 -3.97 -2.47 8.68
N PHE A 9 -4.88 -1.65 8.15
CA PHE A 9 -4.59 -0.27 7.80
C PHE A 9 -4.47 0.59 9.05
N GLN A 10 -3.33 1.26 9.22
CA GLN A 10 -3.09 2.21 10.31
C GLN A 10 -2.22 3.37 9.84
N VAL A 11 -2.48 4.57 10.35
CA VAL A 11 -1.74 5.80 10.02
C VAL A 11 -1.27 6.49 11.29
N ILE A 12 0.04 6.55 11.47
CA ILE A 12 0.71 7.29 12.54
C ILE A 12 1.33 8.55 11.94
N ASN A 13 0.88 9.72 12.38
CA ASN A 13 1.36 11.00 11.86
C ASN A 13 2.75 11.36 12.44
N LYS A 14 3.32 12.47 11.97
CA LYS A 14 4.63 12.94 12.44
C LYS A 14 4.67 13.37 13.92
N ASN A 15 3.53 13.60 14.55
CA ASN A 15 3.43 13.83 15.99
C ASN A 15 3.33 12.53 16.80
N GLN A 16 3.48 11.35 16.15
CA GLN A 16 3.31 10.01 16.73
C GLN A 16 1.87 9.73 17.19
N GLU A 17 0.89 10.42 16.63
CA GLU A 17 -0.52 10.19 16.92
C GLU A 17 -1.12 9.21 15.91
N ASP A 18 -1.93 8.27 16.38
CA ASP A 18 -2.76 7.43 15.52
C ASP A 18 -3.95 8.24 14.99
N ILE A 19 -3.91 8.57 13.72
CA ILE A 19 -4.96 9.31 13.02
C ILE A 19 -5.82 8.43 12.11
N THR A 20 -5.73 7.11 12.23
CA THR A 20 -6.49 6.15 11.42
C THR A 20 -7.99 6.41 11.48
N GLY A 21 -8.50 6.76 12.66
CA GLY A 21 -9.91 7.10 12.88
C GLY A 21 -10.41 8.35 12.16
N LYS A 22 -9.51 9.24 11.70
CA LYS A 22 -9.87 10.40 10.87
C LYS A 22 -10.22 10.03 9.43
N PHE A 23 -9.83 8.83 8.98
CA PHE A 23 -10.19 8.30 7.67
C PHE A 23 -11.58 7.66 7.75
N SER A 24 -12.63 8.37 7.30
CA SER A 24 -13.92 7.74 7.08
C SER A 24 -13.78 6.55 6.11
N PRO A 25 -14.71 5.57 6.09
CA PRO A 25 -14.63 4.43 5.17
C PRO A 25 -14.33 4.83 3.73
N LEU A 26 -15.08 5.80 3.19
CA LEU A 26 -14.89 6.29 1.82
C LEU A 26 -13.54 6.98 1.60
N LEU A 27 -13.06 7.79 2.55
CA LEU A 27 -11.74 8.44 2.45
C LEU A 27 -10.61 7.42 2.52
N LYS A 28 -10.78 6.36 3.31
CA LYS A 28 -9.85 5.24 3.39
C LYS A 28 -9.75 4.51 2.05
N GLU A 29 -10.88 4.11 1.47
CA GLU A 29 -10.91 3.47 0.15
C GLU A 29 -10.32 4.37 -0.94
N LEU A 30 -10.68 5.66 -0.97
CA LEU A 30 -10.14 6.62 -1.93
C LEU A 30 -8.62 6.76 -1.80
N PHE A 31 -8.10 6.85 -0.57
CA PHE A 31 -6.67 6.90 -0.31
C PHE A 31 -5.96 5.63 -0.79
N LEU A 32 -6.49 4.46 -0.43
CA LEU A 32 -5.91 3.18 -0.81
C LEU A 32 -5.95 2.94 -2.32
N LEU A 33 -7.04 3.30 -3.01
CA LEU A 33 -7.12 3.23 -4.48
C LEU A 33 -6.01 4.05 -5.14
N ILE A 34 -5.85 5.31 -4.73
CA ILE A 34 -4.80 6.17 -5.29
C ILE A 34 -3.43 5.58 -4.97
N TRP A 35 -3.22 5.10 -3.74
CA TRP A 35 -1.97 4.48 -3.29
C TRP A 35 -1.64 3.23 -4.13
N MET A 36 -2.55 2.26 -4.17
CA MET A 36 -2.31 0.99 -4.88
C MET A 36 -2.02 1.21 -6.36
N TYR A 37 -2.81 2.04 -7.05
CA TYR A 37 -2.59 2.33 -8.46
C TYR A 37 -1.29 3.11 -8.71
N THR A 38 -0.86 3.97 -7.80
CA THR A 38 0.44 4.65 -7.89
C THR A 38 1.58 3.64 -7.95
N PHE A 39 1.54 2.61 -7.11
CA PHE A 39 2.60 1.59 -7.06
C PHE A 39 2.45 0.49 -8.12
N LYS A 40 1.23 0.23 -8.60
CA LYS A 40 0.98 -0.79 -9.62
C LYS A 40 1.52 -0.37 -10.99
N ASN A 41 1.26 0.86 -11.41
CA ASN A 41 1.53 1.31 -12.78
C ASN A 41 2.36 2.59 -12.90
N ASN A 42 2.81 3.16 -11.79
CA ASN A 42 3.57 4.41 -11.71
C ASN A 42 2.85 5.67 -12.23
N LYS A 43 1.60 5.53 -12.71
CA LYS A 43 0.77 6.63 -13.25
C LYS A 43 -0.29 7.08 -12.25
N GLY A 44 -0.72 6.17 -11.36
CA GLY A 44 -1.87 6.38 -10.49
C GLY A 44 -3.19 5.94 -11.13
N ILE A 45 -4.31 6.46 -10.64
CA ILE A 45 -5.66 6.08 -11.04
C ILE A 45 -6.38 7.22 -11.76
N SER A 46 -7.06 6.92 -12.87
CA SER A 46 -7.81 7.94 -13.61
C SER A 46 -9.07 8.40 -12.84
N SER A 47 -9.51 9.62 -13.13
CA SER A 47 -10.75 10.16 -12.56
C SER A 47 -11.99 9.32 -12.91
N SER A 48 -12.04 8.74 -14.11
CA SER A 48 -13.11 7.84 -14.54
C SER A 48 -13.10 6.53 -13.76
N LYS A 49 -11.93 5.93 -13.55
CA LYS A 49 -11.81 4.68 -12.81
C LYS A 49 -12.16 4.84 -11.32
N LEU A 50 -11.81 5.98 -10.71
CA LEU A 50 -12.26 6.30 -9.35
C LEU A 50 -13.78 6.36 -9.25
N ILE A 51 -14.44 7.00 -10.24
CA ILE A 51 -15.92 7.09 -10.28
C ILE A 51 -16.54 5.72 -10.48
N GLU A 52 -16.01 4.93 -11.40
CA GLU A 52 -16.47 3.56 -11.66
C GLU A 52 -16.45 2.67 -10.40
N ILE A 53 -15.41 2.80 -9.58
CA ILE A 53 -15.27 1.96 -8.38
C ILE A 53 -16.08 2.50 -7.20
N LEU A 54 -16.00 3.80 -6.89
CA LEU A 54 -16.54 4.35 -5.65
C LEU A 54 -17.93 4.98 -5.79
N TRP A 55 -18.37 5.29 -7.00
CA TRP A 55 -19.62 6.01 -7.26
C TRP A 55 -20.37 5.48 -8.49
N TYR A 56 -20.23 4.18 -8.77
CA TYR A 56 -20.86 3.52 -9.92
C TYR A 56 -22.39 3.66 -9.95
N ASP A 57 -23.01 3.78 -8.77
CA ASP A 57 -24.46 3.91 -8.57
C ASP A 57 -24.98 5.33 -8.74
N LYS A 58 -24.11 6.31 -8.96
CA LYS A 58 -24.49 7.72 -8.99
C LYS A 58 -24.55 8.29 -10.39
N PRO A 59 -25.51 9.24 -10.66
CA PRO A 59 -25.50 10.02 -11.89
C PRO A 59 -24.15 10.72 -12.10
N THR A 60 -23.69 10.81 -13.36
CA THR A 60 -22.35 11.31 -13.72
C THR A 60 -21.96 12.62 -13.03
N ARG A 61 -22.86 13.63 -13.04
CA ARG A 61 -22.59 14.93 -12.40
C ARG A 61 -22.43 14.80 -10.88
N SER A 62 -23.26 13.97 -10.24
CA SER A 62 -23.19 13.71 -8.81
C SER A 62 -21.89 12.97 -8.46
N ALA A 63 -21.49 11.96 -9.22
CA ALA A 63 -20.26 11.21 -9.05
C ALA A 63 -19.02 12.11 -9.17
N GLN A 64 -18.99 13.02 -10.17
CA GLN A 64 -17.92 14.00 -10.35
C GLN A 64 -17.81 14.97 -9.16
N ASN A 65 -18.93 15.45 -8.66
CA ASN A 65 -18.96 16.34 -7.47
C ASN A 65 -18.48 15.60 -6.22
N ASN A 66 -18.99 14.38 -5.98
CA ASN A 66 -18.56 13.53 -4.85
C ASN A 66 -17.06 13.29 -4.88
N ARG A 67 -16.52 12.89 -6.04
CA ARG A 67 -15.07 12.73 -6.22
C ARG A 67 -14.33 14.01 -5.84
N SER A 68 -14.73 15.17 -6.38
CA SER A 68 -14.03 16.44 -6.16
C SER A 68 -14.02 16.84 -4.68
N VAL A 69 -15.16 16.72 -4.01
CA VAL A 69 -15.29 17.01 -2.58
C VAL A 69 -14.42 16.07 -1.74
N ASN A 70 -14.46 14.77 -2.02
CA ASN A 70 -13.72 13.78 -1.24
C ASN A 70 -12.21 13.83 -1.49
N ILE A 71 -11.76 14.13 -2.70
CA ILE A 71 -10.34 14.41 -2.98
C ILE A 71 -9.87 15.62 -2.17
N THR A 72 -10.65 16.68 -2.09
CA THR A 72 -10.29 17.87 -1.29
C THR A 72 -10.19 17.53 0.19
N LYS A 73 -11.16 16.78 0.73
CA LYS A 73 -11.11 16.31 2.13
C LYS A 73 -9.90 15.44 2.38
N LEU A 74 -9.61 14.51 1.47
CA LEU A 74 -8.47 13.62 1.58
C LEU A 74 -7.14 14.38 1.52
N LYS A 75 -6.99 15.34 0.60
CA LYS A 75 -5.80 16.20 0.53
C LYS A 75 -5.55 16.95 1.84
N ASN A 76 -6.60 17.44 2.48
CA ASN A 76 -6.47 18.13 3.77
C ASN A 76 -6.06 17.14 4.88
N LEU A 77 -6.65 15.97 4.92
CA LEU A 77 -6.29 14.93 5.89
C LEU A 77 -4.84 14.46 5.75
N ILE A 78 -4.35 14.31 4.51
CA ILE A 78 -2.96 13.88 4.25
C ILE A 78 -1.93 14.91 4.73
N LYS A 79 -2.25 16.19 4.80
CA LYS A 79 -1.36 17.18 5.41
C LYS A 79 -1.03 16.85 6.87
N ASP A 80 -1.97 16.24 7.59
CA ASP A 80 -1.75 15.78 8.97
C ASP A 80 -0.81 14.56 9.02
N VAL A 81 -0.77 13.73 7.97
CA VAL A 81 0.17 12.61 7.86
C VAL A 81 1.60 13.14 7.74
N GLY A 82 1.82 14.10 6.84
CA GLY A 82 3.13 14.68 6.52
C GLY A 82 3.88 13.92 5.42
N ASP A 83 4.76 14.62 4.74
CA ASP A 83 5.65 14.10 3.66
C ASP A 83 4.96 13.24 2.59
N CYS A 84 3.68 13.53 2.36
CA CYS A 84 2.82 12.85 1.40
C CYS A 84 1.86 13.85 0.77
N THR A 85 1.70 13.81 -0.55
CA THR A 85 0.74 14.63 -1.30
C THR A 85 -0.05 13.79 -2.29
N ILE A 86 -1.23 14.27 -2.67
CA ILE A 86 -2.02 13.72 -3.78
C ILE A 86 -2.05 14.76 -4.88
N ASP A 87 -1.53 14.40 -6.04
CA ASP A 87 -1.47 15.27 -7.19
C ASP A 87 -2.21 14.68 -8.39
N LYS A 88 -2.60 15.55 -9.31
CA LYS A 88 -3.22 15.14 -10.57
C LYS A 88 -2.26 15.45 -11.72
N GLU A 89 -1.73 14.40 -12.31
CA GLU A 89 -0.84 14.48 -13.46
C GLU A 89 -1.48 13.80 -14.68
N THR A 90 -1.59 14.51 -15.80
CA THR A 90 -2.11 13.97 -17.06
C THR A 90 -3.46 13.22 -16.96
N GLY A 91 -4.34 13.67 -16.04
CA GLY A 91 -5.66 13.06 -15.81
C GLY A 91 -5.69 11.96 -14.75
N TYR A 92 -4.56 11.59 -14.20
CA TYR A 92 -4.41 10.54 -13.17
C TYR A 92 -4.13 11.15 -11.81
N TRP A 93 -4.74 10.57 -10.78
CA TRP A 93 -4.48 10.87 -9.38
C TRP A 93 -3.36 9.98 -8.87
N LYS A 94 -2.35 10.58 -8.28
CA LYS A 94 -1.13 9.91 -7.83
C LYS A 94 -0.75 10.38 -6.44
N ILE A 95 -0.19 9.48 -5.63
CA ILE A 95 0.44 9.83 -4.37
C ILE A 95 1.93 10.02 -4.59
N ASN A 96 2.43 11.17 -4.16
CA ASN A 96 3.84 11.45 -4.01
C ASN A 96 4.18 11.43 -2.52
N HIS A 97 5.20 10.68 -2.12
CA HIS A 97 5.63 10.61 -0.73
C HIS A 97 7.16 10.56 -0.63
N ASN A 98 7.67 11.11 0.45
CA ASN A 98 9.08 11.00 0.80
C ASN A 98 9.30 9.72 1.61
N TYR A 99 9.68 8.63 0.93
CA TYR A 99 9.90 7.30 1.56
C TYR A 99 11.01 7.28 2.61
N LYS A 100 11.90 8.28 2.64
CA LYS A 100 12.93 8.40 3.68
C LYS A 100 12.35 8.93 4.99
N ALA A 101 11.34 9.79 4.90
CA ALA A 101 10.69 10.40 6.05
C ALA A 101 9.44 9.63 6.47
N LEU A 102 8.52 9.34 5.55
CA LEU A 102 7.31 8.55 5.80
C LEU A 102 7.57 7.07 5.52
N LYS A 103 7.64 6.25 6.56
CA LYS A 103 7.83 4.81 6.45
C LYS A 103 6.53 4.11 6.07
N THR A 104 6.60 3.14 5.17
CA THR A 104 5.47 2.28 4.85
C THR A 104 5.95 0.85 4.62
N ASP A 105 5.37 -0.10 5.34
CA ASP A 105 5.70 -1.51 5.21
C ASP A 105 5.37 -2.06 3.81
N TYR A 106 4.31 -1.58 3.18
CA TYR A 106 3.99 -1.93 1.79
C TYR A 106 5.08 -1.50 0.79
N TYR A 107 5.63 -0.28 0.94
CA TYR A 107 6.74 0.17 0.09
C TYR A 107 7.98 -0.70 0.28
N GLU A 108 8.30 -1.05 1.53
CA GLU A 108 9.43 -1.93 1.86
C GLU A 108 9.25 -3.32 1.22
N VAL A 109 8.06 -3.91 1.31
CA VAL A 109 7.73 -5.17 0.63
C VAL A 109 7.92 -5.05 -0.88
N ILE A 110 7.41 -3.99 -1.53
CA ILE A 110 7.59 -3.77 -2.96
C ILE A 110 9.08 -3.67 -3.32
N GLN A 111 9.89 -2.95 -2.53
CA GLN A 111 11.34 -2.83 -2.79
C GLN A 111 12.07 -4.18 -2.67
N ILE A 112 11.63 -5.05 -1.77
CA ILE A 112 12.20 -6.39 -1.63
C ILE A 112 11.77 -7.27 -2.81
N THR A 113 10.48 -7.34 -3.10
CA THR A 113 9.91 -8.28 -4.09
C THR A 113 10.24 -7.90 -5.55
N LYS A 114 10.36 -6.61 -5.86
CA LYS A 114 10.74 -6.16 -7.22
C LYS A 114 12.23 -6.34 -7.52
N ASN A 115 13.10 -6.32 -6.54
CA ASN A 115 14.55 -6.38 -6.73
C ASN A 115 15.08 -7.81 -6.57
N LYS A 116 14.62 -8.73 -7.44
CA LYS A 116 14.93 -10.16 -7.41
C LYS A 116 16.43 -10.50 -7.50
N LYS A 117 17.26 -9.59 -8.07
CA LYS A 117 18.71 -9.83 -8.25
C LYS A 117 19.54 -9.64 -6.96
N ASN A 118 19.02 -8.91 -5.99
CA ASN A 118 19.73 -8.55 -4.76
C ASN A 118 19.01 -9.07 -3.51
N ILE A 119 18.35 -10.22 -3.61
CA ILE A 119 17.71 -10.85 -2.47
C ILE A 119 18.82 -11.52 -1.64
N ASN A 120 18.93 -11.11 -0.38
CA ASN A 120 19.83 -11.69 0.60
C ASN A 120 19.06 -12.02 1.88
N ARG A 121 19.72 -12.70 2.82
CA ARG A 121 19.13 -13.13 4.09
C ARG A 121 18.48 -11.96 4.86
N ASP A 122 19.20 -10.85 5.02
CA ASP A 122 18.69 -9.70 5.80
C ASP A 122 17.37 -9.15 5.23
N ARG A 123 17.23 -9.12 3.90
CA ARG A 123 16.02 -8.67 3.22
C ARG A 123 14.86 -9.66 3.40
N ILE A 124 15.16 -10.96 3.40
CA ILE A 124 14.15 -12.00 3.66
C ILE A 124 13.72 -11.95 5.12
N ASP A 125 14.63 -11.85 6.07
CA ASP A 125 14.30 -11.69 7.49
C ASP A 125 13.44 -10.45 7.73
N HIS A 126 13.73 -9.37 7.02
CA HIS A 126 12.91 -8.15 7.09
C HIS A 126 11.52 -8.36 6.49
N LEU A 127 11.41 -9.04 5.34
CA LEU A 127 10.13 -9.41 4.72
C LEU A 127 9.28 -10.26 5.66
N ILE A 128 9.87 -11.28 6.28
CA ILE A 128 9.21 -12.14 7.26
C ILE A 128 8.70 -11.33 8.44
N LYS A 129 9.51 -10.42 9.02
CA LYS A 129 9.08 -9.55 10.12
C LYS A 129 7.89 -8.67 9.75
N ILE A 130 7.83 -8.21 8.51
CA ILE A 130 6.66 -7.42 8.04
C ILE A 130 5.43 -8.31 7.96
N THR A 131 5.53 -9.49 7.34
CA THR A 131 4.39 -10.39 7.13
C THR A 131 3.87 -11.02 8.43
N GLN A 132 4.71 -11.18 9.44
CA GLN A 132 4.33 -11.64 10.78
C GLN A 132 3.37 -10.68 11.51
N LYS A 133 3.26 -9.41 11.08
CA LYS A 133 2.25 -8.48 11.62
C LYS A 133 0.82 -8.88 11.26
N GLY A 134 0.65 -9.73 10.25
CA GLY A 134 -0.62 -10.22 9.75
C GLY A 134 -0.82 -9.96 8.26
N PRO A 135 -1.92 -10.46 7.68
CA PRO A 135 -2.18 -10.32 6.24
C PRO A 135 -2.30 -8.86 5.80
N PHE A 136 -1.98 -8.61 4.53
CA PHE A 136 -2.08 -7.29 3.91
C PHE A 136 -3.52 -6.78 3.95
N LEU A 137 -3.72 -5.60 4.57
CA LEU A 137 -5.01 -4.92 4.74
C LEU A 137 -6.12 -5.86 5.27
N SER A 138 -5.80 -6.68 6.28
CA SER A 138 -6.68 -7.71 6.82
C SER A 138 -8.00 -7.19 7.38
N ASN A 139 -8.05 -5.93 7.82
CA ASN A 139 -9.22 -5.28 8.39
C ASN A 139 -10.09 -4.55 7.35
N LEU A 140 -9.86 -4.78 6.07
CA LEU A 140 -10.63 -4.17 4.97
C LEU A 140 -11.18 -5.25 4.06
N ASP A 141 -12.48 -5.15 3.77
CA ASP A 141 -13.19 -6.04 2.87
C ASP A 141 -13.85 -5.19 1.77
N CYS A 142 -13.17 -5.09 0.63
CA CYS A 142 -13.59 -4.33 -0.54
C CYS A 142 -13.27 -5.16 -1.77
N GLU A 143 -14.27 -5.44 -2.61
CA GLU A 143 -14.12 -6.26 -3.82
C GLU A 143 -12.95 -5.84 -4.72
N TRP A 144 -12.80 -4.53 -4.95
CA TRP A 144 -11.70 -4.00 -5.76
C TRP A 144 -10.31 -4.26 -5.17
N LEU A 145 -10.21 -4.53 -3.86
CA LEU A 145 -8.95 -4.74 -3.14
C LEU A 145 -8.44 -6.19 -3.29
N ASP A 146 -9.30 -7.15 -3.58
CA ASP A 146 -8.94 -8.57 -3.59
C ASP A 146 -7.83 -8.89 -4.58
N SER A 147 -7.89 -8.30 -5.79
CA SER A 147 -6.81 -8.49 -6.77
C SER A 147 -5.46 -7.94 -6.29
N PHE A 148 -5.46 -6.84 -5.55
CA PHE A 148 -4.23 -6.28 -4.98
C PHE A 148 -3.69 -7.13 -3.83
N LYS A 149 -4.57 -7.67 -2.98
CA LYS A 149 -4.17 -8.60 -1.91
C LYS A 149 -3.52 -9.85 -2.51
N GLN A 150 -4.11 -10.39 -3.58
CA GLN A 150 -3.56 -11.54 -4.29
C GLN A 150 -2.21 -11.22 -4.93
N ASP A 151 -2.10 -10.10 -5.67
CA ASP A 151 -0.84 -9.67 -6.30
C ASP A 151 0.30 -9.52 -5.25
N VAL A 152 -0.01 -8.99 -4.06
CA VAL A 152 0.95 -8.85 -2.97
C VAL A 152 1.36 -10.20 -2.39
N ALA A 153 0.40 -11.09 -2.13
CA ALA A 153 0.66 -12.43 -1.62
C ALA A 153 1.52 -13.24 -2.59
N ASP A 154 1.16 -13.24 -3.87
CA ASP A 154 1.90 -13.96 -4.92
C ASP A 154 3.35 -13.43 -5.04
N SER A 155 3.54 -12.11 -4.98
CA SER A 155 4.88 -11.50 -5.03
C SER A 155 5.75 -11.89 -3.84
N ILE A 156 5.17 -12.00 -2.65
CA ILE A 156 5.86 -12.44 -1.44
C ILE A 156 6.24 -13.91 -1.55
N ILE A 157 5.28 -14.77 -1.91
CA ILE A 157 5.49 -16.23 -2.06
C ILE A 157 6.57 -16.49 -3.10
N GLU A 158 6.48 -15.87 -4.28
CA GLU A 158 7.50 -16.01 -5.34
C GLU A 158 8.90 -15.60 -4.85
N THR A 159 8.97 -14.52 -4.08
CA THR A 159 10.23 -14.03 -3.53
C THR A 159 10.85 -15.03 -2.54
N LEU A 160 10.04 -15.61 -1.66
CA LEU A 160 10.48 -16.60 -0.69
C LEU A 160 10.92 -17.91 -1.37
N ILE A 161 10.17 -18.38 -2.37
CA ILE A 161 10.52 -19.57 -3.16
C ILE A 161 11.86 -19.36 -3.89
N ASN A 162 12.01 -18.25 -4.62
CA ASN A 162 13.24 -17.94 -5.35
C ASN A 162 14.45 -17.84 -4.41
N PHE A 163 14.28 -17.28 -3.22
CA PHE A 163 15.33 -17.25 -2.23
C PHE A 163 15.68 -18.66 -1.73
N ALA A 164 14.66 -19.46 -1.37
CA ALA A 164 14.86 -20.83 -0.89
C ALA A 164 15.58 -21.72 -1.93
N GLU A 165 15.25 -21.58 -3.21
CA GLU A 165 15.90 -22.32 -4.31
C GLU A 165 17.38 -21.90 -4.51
N SER A 166 17.71 -20.64 -4.25
CA SER A 166 19.06 -20.09 -4.42
C SER A 166 19.95 -20.22 -3.19
N PHE A 167 19.35 -20.54 -2.04
CA PHE A 167 20.06 -20.56 -0.76
C PHE A 167 20.76 -21.90 -0.52
N ASP A 168 22.05 -21.87 -0.18
CA ASP A 168 22.79 -23.06 0.22
C ASP A 168 22.51 -23.40 1.68
N PHE A 169 21.52 -24.24 1.92
CA PHE A 169 21.09 -24.67 3.25
C PHE A 169 22.18 -25.41 4.05
N LYS A 170 23.23 -25.90 3.40
CA LYS A 170 24.35 -26.54 4.08
C LYS A 170 25.24 -25.55 4.81
N SER A 171 25.22 -24.29 4.36
CA SER A 171 26.03 -23.22 4.95
C SER A 171 25.39 -22.57 6.19
N ASP A 172 24.07 -22.72 6.38
CA ASP A 172 23.34 -22.11 7.50
C ASP A 172 22.08 -22.93 7.86
N PRO A 173 22.23 -24.05 8.57
CA PRO A 173 21.12 -24.93 8.93
C PRO A 173 20.10 -24.31 9.90
N ASP A 174 20.50 -23.29 10.69
CA ASP A 174 19.62 -22.66 11.67
C ASP A 174 18.58 -21.74 11.02
N PHE A 175 18.81 -21.31 9.78
CA PHE A 175 17.87 -20.46 9.06
C PHE A 175 16.54 -21.17 8.72
N ILE A 176 16.56 -22.48 8.52
CA ILE A 176 15.37 -23.29 8.18
C ILE A 176 14.35 -23.32 9.33
N LEU A 177 14.82 -23.16 10.58
CA LEU A 177 13.95 -23.21 11.76
C LEU A 177 13.12 -21.93 11.97
N HIS A 178 13.35 -20.87 11.17
CA HIS A 178 12.69 -19.58 11.28
C HIS A 178 11.84 -19.20 10.05
N LEU A 179 11.79 -20.06 9.01
CA LEU A 179 10.90 -19.97 7.85
C LEU A 179 9.57 -20.69 8.11
#